data_1d41d642473edb1b89b81c1d5faeb39e
#
_entry.id   1d41d642473edb1b89b81c1d5faeb39e
#
_cell.length_a   1.000
_cell.length_b   1.000
_cell.length_c   1.000
_cell.angle_alpha   90.00
_cell.angle_beta   90.00
_cell.angle_gamma   90.00
#
_symmetry.space_group_name_H-M   'P 1'
#
loop_
_entity.id
_entity.type
_entity.pdbx_description
1 polymer ?
#
loop_
_entity_poly.entity_id
_entity_poly.type
_entity_poly.pdbx_seq_one_letter_code
_entity_poly.pdbx_strand_id
1 'polypeptide(L)'
;MMNIIEKLKPLEIESHERGIPILGKIKGEWLLEKIKKLKPGKILELGTANGYSGIILGSCGGRLTTVEIDPILAEEAKKNFKKFGIEAEVVVGDGVEFVKKLASQRKDYFDLIFIDFAKKSYIKVLEDCIKLVKKKGYIIADNMSFEGCKDYKKAVLTHLKLETEIINIMDWMSLSRKISSQKI
;
A
#
# COMPACT_ATOMS: atom_id res chain seq x y z
N MET A 1 -15.92 11.38 -18.07
CA MET A 1 -14.56 10.75 -18.19
C MET A 1 -14.58 9.41 -17.48
N MET A 2 -14.03 8.37 -18.13
CA MET A 2 -13.94 7.01 -17.57
C MET A 2 -13.11 7.03 -16.28
N ASN A 3 -13.60 6.37 -15.24
CA ASN A 3 -12.91 6.24 -13.95
C ASN A 3 -11.62 5.42 -14.12
N ILE A 4 -10.60 5.65 -13.27
CA ILE A 4 -9.33 4.91 -13.32
C ILE A 4 -9.53 3.39 -13.18
N ILE A 5 -10.48 2.95 -12.36
CA ILE A 5 -10.81 1.51 -12.18
C ILE A 5 -11.30 0.89 -13.49
N GLU A 6 -12.16 1.60 -14.23
CA GLU A 6 -12.63 1.11 -15.53
C GLU A 6 -11.48 1.03 -16.55
N LYS A 7 -10.54 1.97 -16.52
CA LYS A 7 -9.34 1.95 -17.36
C LYS A 7 -8.40 0.79 -17.02
N LEU A 8 -8.42 0.32 -15.77
CA LEU A 8 -7.61 -0.80 -15.29
C LEU A 8 -8.17 -2.18 -15.68
N LYS A 9 -9.41 -2.26 -16.18
CA LYS A 9 -10.04 -3.54 -16.53
C LYS A 9 -9.19 -4.44 -17.46
N PRO A 10 -8.53 -3.94 -18.51
CA PRO A 10 -7.65 -4.78 -19.33
C PRO A 10 -6.46 -5.36 -18.55
N LEU A 11 -5.84 -4.55 -17.67
CA LEU A 11 -4.74 -5.00 -16.82
C LEU A 11 -5.20 -6.02 -15.78
N GLU A 12 -6.41 -5.86 -15.24
CA GLU A 12 -7.03 -6.82 -14.31
C GLU A 12 -7.24 -8.17 -14.99
N ILE A 13 -7.81 -8.20 -16.21
CA ILE A 13 -8.03 -9.42 -16.98
C ILE A 13 -6.68 -10.12 -17.24
N GLU A 14 -5.70 -9.41 -17.78
CA GLU A 14 -4.36 -9.94 -18.07
C GLU A 14 -3.72 -10.53 -16.80
N SER A 15 -3.84 -9.81 -15.66
CA SER A 15 -3.27 -10.28 -14.38
C SER A 15 -3.90 -11.60 -13.93
N HIS A 16 -5.22 -11.72 -14.05
CA HIS A 16 -5.93 -12.97 -13.71
C HIS A 16 -5.52 -14.13 -14.62
N GLU A 17 -5.43 -13.90 -15.93
CA GLU A 17 -5.02 -14.93 -16.89
C GLU A 17 -3.58 -15.44 -16.63
N ARG A 18 -2.71 -14.57 -16.13
CA ARG A 18 -1.31 -14.88 -15.80
C ARG A 18 -1.11 -15.32 -14.35
N GLY A 19 -2.16 -15.35 -13.53
CA GLY A 19 -2.07 -15.68 -12.10
C GLY A 19 -1.29 -14.67 -11.27
N ILE A 20 -1.19 -13.41 -11.71
CA ILE A 20 -0.56 -12.33 -10.96
C ILE A 20 -1.55 -11.85 -9.88
N PRO A 21 -1.17 -11.90 -8.59
CA PRO A 21 -2.03 -11.42 -7.52
C PRO A 21 -2.13 -9.88 -7.58
N ILE A 22 -3.35 -9.38 -7.63
CA ILE A 22 -3.65 -7.94 -7.64
C ILE A 22 -4.78 -7.62 -6.68
N LEU A 23 -4.89 -6.36 -6.29
CA LEU A 23 -5.94 -5.87 -5.39
C LEU A 23 -7.38 -6.14 -5.91
N GLY A 24 -7.55 -6.03 -7.24
CA GLY A 24 -8.84 -6.21 -7.93
C GLY A 24 -9.80 -5.04 -7.77
N LYS A 25 -10.89 -5.08 -8.58
CA LYS A 25 -11.83 -3.97 -8.74
C LYS A 25 -12.45 -3.51 -7.42
N ILE A 26 -13.02 -4.43 -6.63
CA ILE A 26 -13.84 -4.09 -5.44
C ILE A 26 -13.01 -3.32 -4.39
N LYS A 27 -11.84 -3.85 -4.02
CA LYS A 27 -10.92 -3.17 -3.11
C LYS A 27 -10.31 -1.92 -3.76
N GLY A 28 -10.08 -1.96 -5.07
CA GLY A 28 -9.60 -0.84 -5.86
C GLY A 28 -10.53 0.37 -5.83
N GLU A 29 -11.84 0.17 -5.92
CA GLU A 29 -12.86 1.23 -5.80
C GLU A 29 -12.82 1.87 -4.41
N TRP A 30 -12.74 1.06 -3.36
CA TRP A 30 -12.59 1.56 -1.99
C TRP A 30 -11.29 2.34 -1.80
N LEU A 31 -10.16 1.79 -2.29
CA LEU A 31 -8.87 2.46 -2.21
C LEU A 31 -8.89 3.81 -2.94
N LEU A 32 -9.46 3.86 -4.14
CA LEU A 32 -9.61 5.09 -4.91
C LEU A 32 -10.43 6.16 -4.15
N GLU A 33 -11.52 5.76 -3.49
CA GLU A 33 -12.32 6.66 -2.66
C GLU A 33 -11.46 7.25 -1.53
N LYS A 34 -10.65 6.41 -0.85
CA LYS A 34 -9.74 6.87 0.20
C LYS A 34 -8.69 7.83 -0.33
N ILE A 35 -8.03 7.52 -1.45
CA ILE A 35 -7.02 8.40 -2.07
C ILE A 35 -7.62 9.75 -2.46
N LYS A 36 -8.81 9.78 -3.04
CA LYS A 36 -9.53 11.03 -3.37
C LYS A 36 -9.82 11.89 -2.14
N LYS A 37 -10.18 11.25 -1.03
CA LYS A 37 -10.48 11.93 0.24
C LYS A 37 -9.22 12.41 0.97
N LEU A 38 -8.20 11.55 1.04
CA LEU A 38 -6.97 11.82 1.81
C LEU A 38 -5.98 12.71 1.06
N LYS A 39 -5.96 12.64 -0.28
CA LYS A 39 -5.04 13.37 -1.17
C LYS A 39 -3.58 13.29 -0.70
N PRO A 40 -3.03 12.08 -0.51
CA PRO A 40 -1.67 11.92 0.00
C PRO A 40 -0.66 12.46 -1.02
N GLY A 41 0.28 13.30 -0.59
CA GLY A 41 1.32 13.84 -1.45
C GLY A 41 2.51 12.90 -1.62
N LYS A 42 2.81 12.08 -0.61
CA LYS A 42 3.88 11.07 -0.63
C LYS A 42 3.35 9.73 -0.18
N ILE A 43 3.49 8.73 -1.03
CA ILE A 43 2.94 7.39 -0.83
C ILE A 43 4.07 6.36 -0.88
N LEU A 44 4.06 5.40 0.04
CA LEU A 44 4.86 4.18 -0.03
C LEU A 44 3.95 2.99 -0.27
N GLU A 45 4.31 2.13 -1.20
CA GLU A 45 3.67 0.84 -1.43
C GLU A 45 4.69 -0.30 -1.24
N LEU A 46 4.29 -1.34 -0.52
CA LEU A 46 5.06 -2.58 -0.36
C LEU A 46 4.30 -3.72 -1.05
N GLY A 47 4.85 -4.19 -2.17
CA GLY A 47 4.22 -5.13 -3.09
C GLY A 47 3.61 -4.42 -4.29
N THR A 48 4.42 -4.21 -5.32
CA THR A 48 4.00 -3.51 -6.56
C THR A 48 3.26 -4.43 -7.51
N ALA A 49 3.66 -5.71 -7.58
CA ALA A 49 3.29 -6.63 -8.66
C ALA A 49 3.47 -5.95 -10.03
N ASN A 50 2.48 -6.02 -10.91
CA ASN A 50 2.49 -5.32 -12.21
C ASN A 50 1.99 -3.86 -12.15
N GLY A 51 1.77 -3.29 -10.95
CA GLY A 51 1.44 -1.89 -10.74
C GLY A 51 -0.05 -1.56 -10.62
N TYR A 52 -0.94 -2.54 -10.52
CA TYR A 52 -2.39 -2.32 -10.47
C TYR A 52 -2.80 -1.38 -9.32
N SER A 53 -2.43 -1.70 -8.07
CA SER A 53 -2.71 -0.87 -6.89
C SER A 53 -1.94 0.45 -6.92
N GLY A 54 -0.69 0.44 -7.37
CA GLY A 54 0.14 1.63 -7.50
C GLY A 54 -0.46 2.68 -8.46
N ILE A 55 -1.12 2.25 -9.56
CA ILE A 55 -1.83 3.16 -10.45
C ILE A 55 -3.00 3.85 -9.71
N ILE A 56 -3.74 3.13 -8.89
CA ILE A 56 -4.81 3.70 -8.09
C ILE A 56 -4.25 4.70 -7.08
N LEU A 57 -3.19 4.30 -6.36
CA LEU A 57 -2.51 5.11 -5.35
C LEU A 57 -2.01 6.45 -5.91
N GLY A 58 -1.36 6.41 -7.07
CA GLY A 58 -0.81 7.61 -7.74
C GLY A 58 -1.83 8.43 -8.52
N SER A 59 -3.06 7.94 -8.76
CA SER A 59 -4.04 8.52 -9.68
C SER A 59 -4.53 9.93 -9.31
N CYS A 60 -4.30 10.38 -8.08
CA CYS A 60 -4.67 11.72 -7.60
C CYS A 60 -3.47 12.67 -7.45
N GLY A 61 -2.34 12.38 -8.10
CA GLY A 61 -1.17 13.26 -8.17
C GLY A 61 -0.18 13.11 -7.00
N GLY A 62 -0.33 12.09 -6.15
CA GLY A 62 0.67 11.75 -5.14
C GLY A 62 1.91 11.10 -5.75
N ARG A 63 3.11 11.46 -5.26
CA ARG A 63 4.35 10.79 -5.63
C ARG A 63 4.42 9.41 -4.97
N LEU A 64 4.51 8.37 -5.78
CA LEU A 64 4.57 6.98 -5.34
C LEU A 64 6.03 6.49 -5.29
N THR A 65 6.44 5.92 -4.15
CA THR A 65 7.59 5.01 -4.06
C THR A 65 7.02 3.61 -3.83
N THR A 66 7.37 2.64 -4.67
CA THR A 66 6.85 1.27 -4.57
C THR A 66 7.98 0.25 -4.65
N VAL A 67 7.85 -0.85 -3.89
CA VAL A 67 8.89 -1.87 -3.75
C VAL A 67 8.38 -3.21 -4.20
N GLU A 68 9.12 -3.85 -5.13
CA GLU A 68 8.81 -5.17 -5.69
C GLU A 68 10.05 -6.06 -5.65
N ILE A 69 9.88 -7.29 -5.20
CA ILE A 69 10.99 -8.26 -5.13
C ILE A 69 11.27 -8.91 -6.48
N ASP A 70 10.25 -9.08 -7.32
CA ASP A 70 10.37 -9.65 -8.65
C ASP A 70 10.77 -8.57 -9.67
N PRO A 71 11.99 -8.66 -10.25
CA PRO A 71 12.45 -7.64 -11.20
C PRO A 71 11.62 -7.62 -12.51
N ILE A 72 10.99 -8.71 -12.89
CA ILE A 72 10.16 -8.79 -14.09
C ILE A 72 8.87 -8.01 -13.86
N LEU A 73 8.18 -8.27 -12.73
CA LEU A 73 6.97 -7.53 -12.37
C LEU A 73 7.25 -6.04 -12.12
N ALA A 74 8.38 -5.72 -11.49
CA ALA A 74 8.80 -4.33 -11.30
C ALA A 74 8.98 -3.58 -12.63
N GLU A 75 9.55 -4.23 -13.65
CA GLU A 75 9.72 -3.61 -14.98
C GLU A 75 8.37 -3.48 -15.71
N GLU A 76 7.47 -4.43 -15.55
CA GLU A 76 6.09 -4.31 -16.06
C GLU A 76 5.35 -3.15 -15.38
N ALA A 77 5.49 -3.02 -14.06
CA ALA A 77 4.90 -1.91 -13.30
C ALA A 77 5.37 -0.55 -13.81
N LYS A 78 6.67 -0.38 -14.09
CA LYS A 78 7.21 0.86 -14.67
C LYS A 78 6.54 1.22 -16.00
N LYS A 79 6.36 0.22 -16.88
CA LYS A 79 5.67 0.42 -18.17
C LYS A 79 4.21 0.83 -17.96
N ASN A 80 3.52 0.17 -17.03
CA ASN A 80 2.14 0.47 -16.69
C ASN A 80 2.01 1.87 -16.07
N PHE A 81 2.88 2.25 -15.13
CA PHE A 81 2.88 3.61 -14.56
C PHE A 81 3.06 4.67 -15.63
N LYS A 82 4.01 4.48 -16.56
CA LYS A 82 4.20 5.38 -17.71
C LYS A 82 2.93 5.48 -18.58
N LYS A 83 2.30 4.35 -18.90
CA LYS A 83 1.06 4.29 -19.70
C LYS A 83 -0.09 5.05 -19.05
N PHE A 84 -0.19 5.00 -17.72
CA PHE A 84 -1.26 5.66 -16.95
C PHE A 84 -0.89 7.07 -16.45
N GLY A 85 0.33 7.56 -16.76
CA GLY A 85 0.79 8.89 -16.33
C GLY A 85 1.01 9.01 -14.82
N ILE A 86 1.43 7.92 -14.17
CA ILE A 86 1.71 7.90 -12.74
C ILE A 86 3.18 8.23 -12.47
N GLU A 87 3.44 9.23 -11.61
CA GLU A 87 4.78 9.54 -11.12
C GLU A 87 5.17 8.54 -10.04
N ALA A 88 5.97 7.53 -10.39
CA ALA A 88 6.37 6.47 -9.48
C ALA A 88 7.87 6.16 -9.55
N GLU A 89 8.47 5.96 -8.38
CA GLU A 89 9.79 5.36 -8.19
C GLU A 89 9.60 3.88 -7.86
N VAL A 90 10.02 2.98 -8.75
CA VAL A 90 9.94 1.53 -8.55
C VAL A 90 11.30 1.01 -8.09
N VAL A 91 11.35 0.50 -6.87
CA VAL A 91 12.52 -0.09 -6.25
C VAL A 91 12.44 -1.62 -6.34
N VAL A 92 13.44 -2.25 -6.95
CA VAL A 92 13.56 -3.72 -6.94
C VAL A 92 14.26 -4.18 -5.68
N GLY A 93 13.62 -5.00 -4.85
CA GLY A 93 14.21 -5.50 -3.63
C GLY A 93 13.21 -6.01 -2.58
N ASP A 94 13.75 -6.44 -1.45
CA ASP A 94 12.95 -6.89 -0.30
C ASP A 94 12.33 -5.71 0.43
N GLY A 95 11.00 -5.72 0.60
CA GLY A 95 10.24 -4.65 1.24
C GLY A 95 10.60 -4.46 2.73
N VAL A 96 10.96 -5.54 3.45
CA VAL A 96 11.35 -5.46 4.87
C VAL A 96 12.68 -4.72 5.00
N GLU A 97 13.67 -5.12 4.20
CA GLU A 97 15.00 -4.48 4.23
C GLU A 97 14.93 -3.02 3.74
N PHE A 98 14.11 -2.74 2.72
CA PHE A 98 13.90 -1.37 2.24
C PHE A 98 13.33 -0.48 3.33
N VAL A 99 12.25 -0.89 3.99
CA VAL A 99 11.58 -0.11 5.03
C VAL A 99 12.50 0.11 6.23
N LYS A 100 13.20 -0.94 6.67
CA LYS A 100 14.17 -0.87 7.77
C LYS A 100 15.30 0.14 7.49
N LYS A 101 15.89 0.08 6.29
CA LYS A 101 16.91 1.03 5.85
C LYS A 101 16.37 2.46 5.79
N LEU A 102 15.18 2.65 5.22
CA LEU A 102 14.58 3.97 5.11
C LEU A 102 14.22 4.55 6.49
N ALA A 103 13.68 3.74 7.41
CA ALA A 103 13.35 4.16 8.77
C ALA A 103 14.58 4.50 9.62
N SER A 104 15.77 3.98 9.30
CA SER A 104 17.01 4.42 9.94
C SER A 104 17.40 5.86 9.59
N GLN A 105 16.95 6.34 8.42
CA GLN A 105 17.35 7.64 7.85
C GLN A 105 16.23 8.70 7.93
N ARG A 106 14.97 8.29 8.01
CA ARG A 106 13.80 9.17 7.91
C ARG A 106 12.75 8.83 8.97
N LYS A 107 11.94 9.83 9.31
CA LYS A 107 10.72 9.70 10.11
C LYS A 107 9.67 10.68 9.59
N ASP A 108 8.39 10.40 9.85
CA ASP A 108 7.27 11.28 9.49
C ASP A 108 7.35 11.78 8.04
N TYR A 109 7.59 10.84 7.09
CA TYR A 109 7.92 11.18 5.70
C TYR A 109 6.76 10.94 4.73
N PHE A 110 6.01 9.84 4.88
CA PHE A 110 4.89 9.49 4.00
C PHE A 110 3.55 9.94 4.57
N ASP A 111 2.66 10.35 3.70
CA ASP A 111 1.27 10.65 4.06
C ASP A 111 0.44 9.36 4.15
N LEU A 112 0.78 8.37 3.31
CA LEU A 112 0.15 7.08 3.22
C LEU A 112 1.20 5.98 2.98
N ILE A 113 1.04 4.84 3.68
CA ILE A 113 1.77 3.60 3.41
C ILE A 113 0.74 2.51 3.09
N PHE A 114 0.90 1.83 1.96
CA PHE A 114 0.09 0.69 1.55
C PHE A 114 0.91 -0.60 1.63
N ILE A 115 0.37 -1.64 2.28
CA ILE A 115 1.07 -2.90 2.54
C ILE A 115 0.28 -4.04 1.89
N ASP A 116 0.84 -4.63 0.82
CA ASP A 116 0.27 -5.77 0.11
C ASP A 116 1.37 -6.66 -0.52
N PHE A 117 2.20 -7.26 0.31
CA PHE A 117 3.29 -8.14 -0.11
C PHE A 117 3.24 -9.49 0.63
N ALA A 118 4.36 -10.11 0.99
CA ALA A 118 4.40 -11.37 1.73
C ALA A 118 3.74 -11.25 3.12
N LYS A 119 2.57 -11.89 3.30
CA LYS A 119 1.66 -11.71 4.46
C LYS A 119 2.33 -11.88 5.82
N LYS A 120 3.20 -12.91 5.97
CA LYS A 120 3.98 -13.16 7.20
C LYS A 120 5.02 -12.07 7.52
N SER A 121 5.29 -11.16 6.57
CA SER A 121 6.24 -10.08 6.74
C SER A 121 5.60 -8.75 7.17
N TYR A 122 4.28 -8.64 7.21
CA TYR A 122 3.58 -7.42 7.63
C TYR A 122 3.96 -6.98 9.04
N ILE A 123 4.02 -7.93 9.98
CA ILE A 123 4.40 -7.62 11.36
C ILE A 123 5.85 -7.12 11.48
N LYS A 124 6.73 -7.55 10.58
CA LYS A 124 8.14 -7.15 10.59
C LYS A 124 8.36 -5.68 10.20
N VAL A 125 7.45 -5.13 9.40
CA VAL A 125 7.55 -3.72 8.92
C VAL A 125 6.71 -2.74 9.74
N LEU A 126 5.87 -3.19 10.67
CA LEU A 126 4.91 -2.36 11.36
C LEU A 126 5.54 -1.16 12.07
N GLU A 127 6.53 -1.38 12.93
CA GLU A 127 7.16 -0.30 13.73
C GLU A 127 7.88 0.71 12.83
N ASP A 128 8.56 0.23 11.79
CA ASP A 128 9.24 1.09 10.83
C ASP A 128 8.23 1.89 9.98
N CYS A 129 7.12 1.28 9.57
CA CYS A 129 6.03 2.00 8.90
C CYS A 129 5.41 3.07 9.81
N ILE A 130 5.19 2.77 11.10
CA ILE A 130 4.70 3.75 12.08
C ILE A 130 5.70 4.91 12.24
N LYS A 131 7.01 4.64 12.21
CA LYS A 131 8.04 5.66 12.25
C LYS A 131 8.03 6.54 10.99
N LEU A 132 7.88 5.92 9.82
CA LEU A 132 7.91 6.56 8.50
C LEU A 132 6.64 7.34 8.17
N VAL A 133 5.48 6.88 8.61
CA VAL A 133 4.22 7.60 8.34
C VAL A 133 4.15 8.87 9.18
N LYS A 134 3.67 9.96 8.59
CA LYS A 134 3.47 11.24 9.27
C LYS A 134 2.43 11.16 10.38
N LYS A 135 2.48 12.07 11.34
CA LYS A 135 1.37 12.29 12.27
C LYS A 135 0.10 12.58 11.48
N LYS A 136 -1.02 11.94 11.85
CA LYS A 136 -2.30 11.97 11.14
C LYS A 136 -2.27 11.30 9.75
N GLY A 137 -1.13 10.74 9.31
CA GLY A 137 -1.03 9.91 8.12
C GLY A 137 -1.60 8.52 8.34
N TYR A 138 -1.65 7.73 7.27
CA TYR A 138 -2.38 6.46 7.25
C TYR A 138 -1.47 5.30 6.83
N ILE A 139 -1.74 4.13 7.42
CA ILE A 139 -1.23 2.83 6.97
C ILE A 139 -2.45 2.00 6.58
N ILE A 140 -2.49 1.53 5.34
CA ILE A 140 -3.50 0.62 4.84
C ILE A 140 -2.82 -0.73 4.58
N ALA A 141 -3.40 -1.83 5.04
CA ALA A 141 -2.88 -3.16 4.72
C ALA A 141 -4.00 -4.07 4.21
N ASP A 142 -3.69 -4.86 3.20
CA ASP A 142 -4.62 -5.81 2.58
C ASP A 142 -4.59 -7.19 3.26
N ASN A 143 -5.57 -8.05 2.96
CA ASN A 143 -5.64 -9.47 3.35
C ASN A 143 -5.70 -9.74 4.87
N MET A 144 -6.38 -8.89 5.63
CA MET A 144 -6.47 -9.00 7.10
C MET A 144 -7.20 -10.24 7.61
N SER A 145 -7.88 -11.01 6.76
CA SER A 145 -8.49 -12.30 7.12
C SER A 145 -7.52 -13.47 7.04
N PHE A 146 -6.38 -13.33 6.37
CA PHE A 146 -5.41 -14.42 6.20
C PHE A 146 -4.63 -14.70 7.48
N GLU A 147 -4.38 -15.99 7.75
CA GLU A 147 -3.63 -16.43 8.93
C GLU A 147 -2.24 -15.78 9.01
N GLY A 148 -1.56 -15.58 7.86
CA GLY A 148 -0.27 -14.88 7.81
C GLY A 148 -0.29 -13.43 8.28
N CYS A 149 -1.46 -12.80 8.35
CA CYS A 149 -1.65 -11.42 8.83
C CYS A 149 -2.15 -11.33 10.28
N LYS A 150 -2.37 -12.44 10.97
CA LYS A 150 -2.99 -12.49 12.31
C LYS A 150 -2.23 -11.65 13.35
N ASP A 151 -0.91 -11.80 13.40
CA ASP A 151 -0.08 -11.05 14.36
C ASP A 151 -0.07 -9.56 14.04
N TYR A 152 0.02 -9.20 12.76
CA TYR A 152 -0.09 -7.81 12.32
C TYR A 152 -1.46 -7.22 12.69
N LYS A 153 -2.55 -7.91 12.38
CA LYS A 153 -3.91 -7.47 12.71
C LYS A 153 -4.08 -7.22 14.22
N LYS A 154 -3.61 -8.15 15.04
CA LYS A 154 -3.64 -7.97 16.51
C LYS A 154 -2.82 -6.74 16.92
N ALA A 155 -1.60 -6.59 16.39
CA ALA A 155 -0.72 -5.49 16.73
C ALA A 155 -1.32 -4.12 16.36
N VAL A 156 -1.86 -3.94 15.14
CA VAL A 156 -2.43 -2.64 14.74
C VAL A 156 -3.68 -2.25 15.51
N LEU A 157 -4.48 -3.23 15.97
CA LEU A 157 -5.69 -2.99 16.77
C LEU A 157 -5.38 -2.57 18.20
N THR A 158 -4.21 -2.92 18.75
CA THR A 158 -3.81 -2.63 20.12
C THR A 158 -2.69 -1.61 20.25
N HIS A 159 -2.18 -1.09 19.13
CA HIS A 159 -1.02 -0.22 19.12
C HIS A 159 -1.35 1.19 19.60
N LEU A 160 -0.65 1.68 20.65
CA LEU A 160 -0.92 2.97 21.30
C LEU A 160 -0.77 4.21 20.39
N LYS A 161 -0.06 4.09 19.25
CA LYS A 161 0.13 5.19 18.30
C LYS A 161 -0.81 5.11 17.10
N LEU A 162 -1.70 4.12 17.04
CA LEU A 162 -2.60 3.91 15.92
C LEU A 162 -4.05 3.90 16.38
N GLU A 163 -4.90 4.48 15.56
CA GLU A 163 -6.35 4.29 15.58
C GLU A 163 -6.70 3.47 14.34
N THR A 164 -7.15 2.22 14.55
CA THR A 164 -7.28 1.24 13.48
C THR A 164 -8.73 0.77 13.35
N GLU A 165 -9.20 0.74 12.11
CA GLU A 165 -10.46 0.13 11.69
C GLU A 165 -10.19 -1.06 10.75
N ILE A 166 -10.92 -2.16 10.93
CA ILE A 166 -10.93 -3.29 10.00
C ILE A 166 -12.10 -3.11 9.06
N ILE A 167 -11.79 -3.05 7.76
CA ILE A 167 -12.76 -2.87 6.69
C ILE A 167 -13.12 -4.24 6.14
N ASN A 168 -14.38 -4.64 6.33
CA ASN A 168 -14.88 -5.95 5.88
C ASN A 168 -15.25 -5.93 4.38
N ILE A 169 -14.22 -5.89 3.54
CA ILE A 169 -14.33 -6.00 2.07
C ILE A 169 -13.49 -7.19 1.63
N MET A 170 -14.11 -8.16 0.95
CA MET A 170 -13.44 -9.38 0.47
C MET A 170 -12.71 -10.11 1.62
N ASP A 171 -11.37 -10.22 1.53
CA ASP A 171 -10.47 -10.78 2.53
C ASP A 171 -9.92 -9.72 3.50
N TRP A 172 -10.68 -8.65 3.69
CA TRP A 172 -10.54 -7.56 4.64
C TRP A 172 -9.29 -6.70 4.46
N MET A 173 -9.45 -5.44 4.83
CA MET A 173 -8.34 -4.47 4.88
C MET A 173 -8.27 -3.84 6.27
N SER A 174 -7.11 -3.31 6.65
CA SER A 174 -6.99 -2.41 7.80
C SER A 174 -6.74 -0.98 7.34
N LEU A 175 -7.35 -0.04 8.03
CA LEU A 175 -7.09 1.40 7.89
C LEU A 175 -6.63 1.92 9.25
N SER A 176 -5.34 2.20 9.37
CA SER A 176 -4.70 2.66 10.60
C SER A 176 -4.26 4.10 10.46
N ARG A 177 -4.76 4.99 11.31
CA ARG A 177 -4.33 6.40 11.38
C ARG A 177 -3.31 6.57 12.49
N LYS A 178 -2.16 7.18 12.20
CA LYS A 178 -1.19 7.54 13.25
C LYS A 178 -1.72 8.70 14.09
N ILE A 179 -1.89 8.45 15.37
CA ILE A 179 -2.29 9.45 16.36
C ILE A 179 -1.06 10.04 17.07
N SER A 180 -1.19 11.25 17.58
CA SER A 180 -0.18 11.80 18.49
C SER A 180 -0.26 11.03 19.80
N SER A 181 0.89 10.55 20.32
CA SER A 181 0.91 9.96 21.66
C SER A 181 0.22 10.94 22.63
N GLN A 182 -0.87 10.51 23.25
CA GLN A 182 -1.39 11.26 24.38
C GLN A 182 -0.27 11.30 25.42
N LYS A 183 0.16 12.49 25.83
CA LYS A 183 0.96 12.59 27.06
C LYS A 183 0.04 12.13 28.19
N ILE A 184 0.34 10.96 28.75
CA ILE A 184 -0.17 10.53 30.03
C ILE A 184 0.41 11.45 31.10
#